data_031c28bc99c634591f031482d5f789bc
#
_entry.id   031c28bc99c634591f031482d5f789bc
#
_cell.length_a   1.000
_cell.length_b   1.000
_cell.length_c   1.000
_cell.angle_alpha   90.00
_cell.angle_beta   90.00
_cell.angle_gamma   90.00
#
_symmetry.space_group_name_H-M   'P 1'
#
loop_
_entity.id
_entity.type
_entity.pdbx_description
1 polymer ?
#
loop_
_entity_poly.entity_id
_entity_poly.type
_entity_poly.pdbx_seq_one_letter_code
_entity_poly.pdbx_strand_id
1 'polypeptide(L)'
;MTTTMVLTQSLKDPKIQPLLRPQRTHVNGVRGVMLGKLDAVISNSYSMKLIPPGLEQQLRVIYRTIPTPGPAFASAQHIPAEDALRMTAALLHLTTTHPELLDSALMPNITEADLERDYSIFSTLYGNGTSHATP
;
A
#
# COMPACT_ATOMS: atom_id res chain seq x y z
N MET A 1 3.20 6.89 -0.94
CA MET A 1 4.64 7.13 -0.72
C MET A 1 5.43 5.83 -0.56
N THR A 2 4.97 4.86 0.21
CA THR A 2 5.65 3.59 0.48
C THR A 2 6.00 2.78 -0.77
N THR A 3 5.07 2.62 -1.71
CA THR A 3 5.28 1.86 -2.95
C THR A 3 6.39 2.44 -3.82
N THR A 4 6.51 3.77 -3.88
CA THR A 4 7.56 4.45 -4.65
C THR A 4 8.93 4.18 -4.05
N MET A 5 9.07 4.22 -2.73
CA MET A 5 10.34 3.97 -2.05
C MET A 5 10.81 2.52 -2.24
N VAL A 6 9.90 1.54 -2.09
CA VAL A 6 10.23 0.13 -2.32
C VAL A 6 10.72 -0.09 -3.75
N LEU A 7 10.07 0.52 -4.74
CA LEU A 7 10.51 0.43 -6.13
C LEU A 7 11.90 1.03 -6.33
N THR A 8 12.14 2.23 -5.80
CA THR A 8 13.42 2.91 -5.95
C THR A 8 14.59 2.10 -5.37
N GLN A 9 14.38 1.45 -4.23
CA GLN A 9 15.39 0.56 -3.64
C GLN A 9 15.56 -0.76 -4.40
N SER A 10 14.52 -1.22 -5.08
CA SER A 10 14.55 -2.46 -5.85
C SER A 10 15.19 -2.29 -7.24
N LEU A 11 15.18 -1.08 -7.78
CA LEU A 11 15.85 -0.75 -9.04
C LEU A 11 17.36 -0.56 -8.79
N LYS A 12 18.09 -1.65 -8.84
CA LYS A 12 19.55 -1.68 -8.57
C LYS A 12 20.40 -1.21 -9.75
N ASP A 13 19.83 -0.96 -10.93
CA ASP A 13 20.59 -0.49 -12.08
C ASP A 13 20.87 1.01 -11.95
N PRO A 14 22.14 1.43 -11.76
CA PRO A 14 22.51 2.84 -11.61
C PRO A 14 22.26 3.67 -12.89
N LYS A 15 22.03 3.01 -14.02
CA LYS A 15 21.71 3.68 -15.29
C LYS A 15 20.24 4.09 -15.37
N ILE A 16 19.40 3.52 -14.53
CA ILE A 16 17.97 3.86 -14.49
C ILE A 16 17.75 4.92 -13.42
N GLN A 17 17.62 6.17 -13.84
CA GLN A 17 17.26 7.30 -12.98
C GLN A 17 15.86 7.78 -13.32
N PRO A 18 14.80 7.21 -12.70
CA PRO A 18 13.43 7.58 -13.04
C PRO A 18 13.13 9.01 -12.57
N LEU A 19 12.60 9.83 -13.46
CA LEU A 19 12.00 11.11 -13.09
C LEU A 19 10.60 10.87 -12.51
N LEU A 20 10.48 10.97 -11.18
CA LEU A 20 9.23 10.74 -10.49
C LEU A 20 8.29 11.94 -10.65
N ARG A 21 7.10 11.69 -11.19
CA ARG A 21 6.03 12.69 -11.34
C ARG A 21 4.83 12.27 -10.51
N PRO A 22 4.57 12.89 -9.35
CA PRO A 22 3.41 12.58 -8.52
C PRO A 22 2.12 12.74 -9.32
N GLN A 23 1.24 11.74 -9.22
CA GLN A 23 -0.09 11.77 -9.82
C GLN A 23 -1.14 11.87 -8.71
N ARG A 24 -2.23 12.56 -8.98
CA ARG A 24 -3.29 12.78 -8.00
C ARG A 24 -4.02 11.48 -7.62
N THR A 25 -4.16 10.56 -8.57
CA THR A 25 -4.75 9.23 -8.37
C THR A 25 -4.02 8.20 -9.21
N HIS A 26 -4.14 6.93 -8.83
CA HIS A 26 -3.60 5.80 -9.61
C HIS A 26 -4.20 5.75 -11.03
N VAL A 27 -5.51 6.02 -11.15
CA VAL A 27 -6.20 6.06 -12.44
C VAL A 27 -5.62 7.14 -13.37
N ASN A 28 -5.27 8.32 -12.80
CA ASN A 28 -4.62 9.36 -13.59
C ASN A 28 -3.23 8.95 -14.07
N GLY A 29 -2.49 8.24 -13.24
CA GLY A 29 -1.19 7.67 -13.62
C GLY A 29 -1.33 6.69 -14.79
N VAL A 30 -2.28 5.77 -14.70
CA VAL A 30 -2.57 4.80 -15.77
C VAL A 30 -2.95 5.51 -17.07
N ARG A 31 -3.87 6.47 -17.02
CA ARG A 31 -4.25 7.27 -18.19
C ARG A 31 -3.06 8.04 -18.77
N GLY A 32 -2.15 8.53 -17.91
CA GLY A 32 -0.92 9.19 -18.33
C GLY A 32 -0.03 8.28 -19.18
N VAL A 33 0.11 7.02 -18.82
CA VAL A 33 0.84 6.02 -19.59
C VAL A 33 0.13 5.75 -20.93
N MET A 34 -1.17 5.53 -20.91
CA MET A 34 -1.95 5.26 -22.12
C MET A 34 -1.88 6.42 -23.13
N LEU A 35 -1.82 7.65 -22.65
CA LEU A 35 -1.69 8.85 -23.48
C LEU A 35 -0.24 9.17 -23.88
N GLY A 36 0.72 8.32 -23.54
CA GLY A 36 2.14 8.53 -23.83
C GLY A 36 2.76 9.73 -23.08
N LYS A 37 2.11 10.21 -22.02
CA LYS A 37 2.61 11.31 -21.17
C LYS A 37 3.54 10.84 -20.07
N LEU A 38 3.48 9.56 -19.75
CA LEU A 38 4.31 8.87 -18.77
C LEU A 38 4.79 7.56 -19.40
N ASP A 39 6.03 7.18 -19.12
CA ASP A 39 6.61 5.93 -19.61
C ASP A 39 6.13 4.73 -18.79
N ALA A 40 5.89 4.95 -17.50
CA ALA A 40 5.43 3.93 -16.56
C ALA A 40 4.63 4.54 -15.41
N VAL A 41 3.86 3.72 -14.71
CA VAL A 41 3.13 4.09 -13.49
C VAL A 41 3.44 3.09 -12.37
N ILE A 42 3.61 3.62 -11.16
CA ILE A 42 3.71 2.82 -9.95
C ILE A 42 2.32 2.73 -9.33
N SER A 43 1.86 1.52 -9.10
CA SER A 43 0.56 1.25 -8.50
C SER A 43 0.65 0.08 -7.52
N ASN A 44 -0.42 -0.21 -6.83
CA ASN A 44 -0.56 -1.39 -5.98
C ASN A 44 -1.75 -2.25 -6.45
N SER A 45 -1.82 -3.48 -5.96
CA SER A 45 -2.86 -4.45 -6.36
C SER A 45 -4.28 -3.97 -6.07
N TYR A 46 -4.49 -3.19 -5.00
CA TYR A 46 -5.81 -2.66 -4.66
C TYR A 46 -6.23 -1.55 -5.62
N SER A 47 -5.33 -0.60 -5.87
CA SER A 47 -5.62 0.51 -6.79
C SER A 47 -5.81 0.05 -8.22
N MET A 48 -5.22 -1.08 -8.62
CA MET A 48 -5.46 -1.67 -9.93
C MET A 48 -6.91 -2.13 -10.11
N LYS A 49 -7.60 -2.54 -9.04
CA LYS A 49 -9.03 -2.88 -9.08
C LYS A 49 -9.94 -1.68 -9.38
N LEU A 50 -9.46 -0.45 -9.15
CA LEU A 50 -10.20 0.79 -9.46
C LEU A 50 -10.06 1.23 -10.92
N ILE A 51 -9.21 0.58 -11.68
CA ILE A 51 -9.02 0.88 -13.08
C ILE A 51 -10.20 0.30 -13.87
N PRO A 52 -10.83 1.08 -14.74
CA PRO A 52 -11.94 0.60 -15.55
C PRO A 52 -11.58 -0.67 -16.30
N PRO A 53 -12.52 -1.65 -16.39
CA PRO A 53 -12.31 -2.87 -17.14
C PRO A 53 -11.85 -2.60 -18.58
N GLY A 54 -10.88 -3.39 -19.05
CA GLY A 54 -10.30 -3.23 -20.39
C GLY A 54 -9.10 -2.28 -20.47
N LEU A 55 -8.93 -1.34 -19.55
CA LEU A 55 -7.72 -0.51 -19.52
C LEU A 55 -6.50 -1.29 -19.02
N GLU A 56 -6.68 -2.19 -18.09
CA GLU A 56 -5.63 -3.05 -17.59
C GLU A 56 -5.01 -3.94 -18.67
N GLN A 57 -5.80 -4.35 -19.67
CA GLN A 57 -5.33 -5.19 -20.77
C GLN A 57 -4.35 -4.44 -21.71
N GLN A 58 -4.35 -3.12 -21.67
CA GLN A 58 -3.45 -2.27 -22.43
C GLN A 58 -2.14 -1.98 -21.69
N LEU A 59 -2.03 -2.49 -20.45
CA LEU A 59 -0.85 -2.30 -19.59
C LEU A 59 -0.05 -3.58 -19.53
N ARG A 60 1.27 -3.44 -19.50
CA ARG A 60 2.20 -4.52 -19.22
C ARG A 60 2.84 -4.31 -17.85
N VAL A 61 2.75 -5.30 -16.99
CA VAL A 61 3.50 -5.28 -15.74
C VAL A 61 4.98 -5.50 -16.06
N ILE A 62 5.81 -4.51 -15.82
CA ILE A 62 7.25 -4.55 -16.08
C ILE A 62 8.05 -4.95 -14.85
N TYR A 63 7.50 -4.74 -13.66
CA TYR A 63 8.14 -5.09 -12.40
C TYR A 63 7.10 -5.35 -11.31
N ARG A 64 7.39 -6.31 -10.42
CA ARG A 64 6.65 -6.53 -9.18
C ARG A 64 7.61 -6.47 -8.01
N THR A 65 7.27 -5.68 -6.99
CA THR A 65 7.97 -5.71 -5.72
C THR A 65 7.70 -7.02 -4.98
N ILE A 66 8.49 -7.31 -3.97
CA ILE A 66 8.10 -8.28 -2.95
C ILE A 66 6.75 -7.85 -2.34
N PRO A 67 5.93 -8.82 -1.93
CA PRO A 67 4.70 -8.50 -1.20
C PRO A 67 5.01 -7.67 0.04
N THR A 68 4.25 -6.61 0.24
CA THR A 68 4.32 -5.79 1.45
C THR A 68 2.98 -5.88 2.18
N PRO A 69 2.97 -5.84 3.52
CA PRO A 69 1.72 -5.79 4.26
C PRO A 69 0.88 -4.57 3.87
N GLY A 70 -0.42 -4.71 4.01
CA GLY A 70 -1.37 -3.63 3.82
C GLY A 70 -1.27 -2.54 4.90
N PRO A 71 -2.11 -1.51 4.82
CA PRO A 71 -2.21 -0.51 5.87
C PRO A 71 -2.62 -1.16 7.20
N ALA A 72 -2.01 -0.73 8.31
CA ALA A 72 -2.40 -1.16 9.64
C ALA A 72 -3.34 -0.14 10.29
N PHE A 73 -4.29 -0.65 11.08
CA PHE A 73 -5.00 0.15 12.06
C PHE A 73 -4.19 0.15 13.36
N ALA A 74 -3.98 1.32 13.92
CA ALA A 74 -3.29 1.48 15.19
C ALA A 74 -4.11 2.39 16.12
N SER A 75 -4.19 2.02 17.39
CA SER A 75 -4.75 2.88 18.43
C SER A 75 -3.65 3.77 19.01
N ALA A 76 -4.02 4.99 19.40
CA ALA A 76 -3.11 5.86 20.11
C ALA A 76 -2.87 5.35 21.55
N GLN A 77 -1.71 5.64 22.13
CA GLN A 77 -1.32 5.16 23.47
C GLN A 77 -2.27 5.61 24.60
N HIS A 78 -2.98 6.72 24.44
CA HIS A 78 -3.93 7.20 25.43
C HIS A 78 -5.27 6.47 25.42
N ILE A 79 -5.53 5.64 24.41
CA ILE A 79 -6.74 4.83 24.34
C ILE A 79 -6.61 3.65 25.34
N PRO A 80 -7.58 3.45 26.23
CA PRO A 80 -7.57 2.32 27.14
C PRO A 80 -7.45 1.00 26.42
N ALA A 81 -6.64 0.08 26.93
CA ALA A 81 -6.39 -1.22 26.29
C ALA A 81 -7.70 -2.00 26.02
N GLU A 82 -8.68 -1.89 26.92
CA GLU A 82 -9.98 -2.54 26.74
C GLU A 82 -10.73 -2.01 25.51
N ASP A 83 -10.69 -0.70 25.27
CA ASP A 83 -11.33 -0.10 24.10
C ASP A 83 -10.59 -0.47 22.81
N ALA A 84 -9.25 -0.50 22.85
CA ALA A 84 -8.44 -0.97 21.71
C ALA A 84 -8.77 -2.43 21.36
N LEU A 85 -8.91 -3.31 22.35
CA LEU A 85 -9.32 -4.70 22.14
C LEU A 85 -10.74 -4.82 21.58
N ARG A 86 -11.70 -4.00 22.07
CA ARG A 86 -13.05 -3.95 21.51
C ARG A 86 -13.06 -3.52 20.05
N MET A 87 -12.25 -2.52 19.70
CA MET A 87 -12.11 -2.07 18.30
C MET A 87 -11.53 -3.17 17.42
N THR A 88 -10.47 -3.85 17.89
CA THR A 88 -9.86 -4.98 17.18
C THR A 88 -10.88 -6.08 16.93
N ALA A 89 -11.60 -6.49 17.98
CA ALA A 89 -12.63 -7.52 17.87
C ALA A 89 -13.75 -7.13 16.89
N ALA A 90 -14.18 -5.87 16.91
CA ALA A 90 -15.20 -5.37 15.98
C ALA A 90 -14.70 -5.38 14.52
N LEU A 91 -13.46 -4.96 14.26
CA LEU A 91 -12.86 -4.99 12.93
C LEU A 91 -12.72 -6.41 12.40
N LEU A 92 -12.24 -7.34 13.25
CA LEU A 92 -12.14 -8.75 12.88
C LEU A 92 -13.51 -9.37 12.62
N HIS A 93 -14.54 -8.99 13.41
CA HIS A 93 -15.90 -9.48 13.21
C HIS A 93 -16.50 -9.04 11.85
N LEU A 94 -16.14 -7.87 11.35
CA LEU A 94 -16.59 -7.40 10.03
C LEU A 94 -16.16 -8.32 8.91
N THR A 95 -15.05 -9.04 9.03
CA THR A 95 -14.60 -9.98 7.98
C THR A 95 -15.57 -11.12 7.74
N THR A 96 -16.32 -11.50 8.77
CA THR A 96 -17.30 -12.61 8.70
C THR A 96 -18.73 -12.12 8.52
N THR A 97 -19.08 -10.96 9.08
CA THR A 97 -20.46 -10.46 9.09
C THR A 97 -20.79 -9.56 7.92
N HIS A 98 -19.82 -8.78 7.45
CA HIS A 98 -20.01 -7.77 6.41
C HIS A 98 -18.82 -7.69 5.45
N PRO A 99 -18.45 -8.82 4.78
CA PRO A 99 -17.33 -8.82 3.85
C PRO A 99 -17.50 -7.84 2.69
N GLU A 100 -18.74 -7.56 2.29
CA GLU A 100 -19.07 -6.60 1.23
C GLU A 100 -18.67 -5.17 1.57
N LEU A 101 -18.71 -4.79 2.86
CA LEU A 101 -18.24 -3.47 3.30
C LEU A 101 -16.72 -3.37 3.19
N LEU A 102 -16.02 -4.44 3.54
CA LEU A 102 -14.56 -4.48 3.45
C LEU A 102 -14.09 -4.47 1.99
N ASP A 103 -14.77 -5.19 1.11
CA ASP A 103 -14.52 -5.14 -0.33
C ASP A 103 -14.72 -3.73 -0.89
N SER A 104 -15.80 -3.05 -0.48
CA SER A 104 -16.08 -1.66 -0.88
C SER A 104 -14.99 -0.71 -0.41
N ALA A 105 -14.43 -0.95 0.79
CA ALA A 105 -13.32 -0.20 1.35
C ALA A 105 -11.94 -0.61 0.78
N LEU A 106 -11.89 -1.57 -0.14
CA LEU A 106 -10.67 -2.18 -0.67
C LEU A 106 -9.79 -2.84 0.40
N MET A 107 -10.42 -3.37 1.45
CA MET A 107 -9.79 -4.05 2.57
C MET A 107 -10.37 -5.47 2.74
N PRO A 108 -10.25 -6.36 1.75
CA PRO A 108 -10.99 -7.63 1.73
C PRO A 108 -10.63 -8.57 2.88
N ASN A 109 -9.50 -8.38 3.51
CA ASN A 109 -9.04 -9.20 4.62
C ASN A 109 -8.43 -8.32 5.71
N ILE A 110 -9.05 -8.31 6.88
CA ILE A 110 -8.48 -7.73 8.10
C ILE A 110 -8.03 -8.90 8.98
N THR A 111 -6.79 -8.86 9.42
CA THR A 111 -6.21 -9.87 10.32
C THR A 111 -5.48 -9.14 11.45
N GLU A 112 -5.27 -9.86 12.56
CA GLU A 112 -4.37 -9.35 13.59
C GLU A 112 -2.98 -9.16 13.01
N ALA A 113 -2.38 -8.02 13.31
CA ALA A 113 -1.06 -7.66 12.86
C ALA A 113 -0.07 -7.68 14.05
N ASP A 114 1.08 -8.26 13.82
CA ASP A 114 2.23 -8.15 14.69
C ASP A 114 3.27 -7.24 14.01
N LEU A 115 3.65 -6.17 14.71
CA LEU A 115 4.52 -5.15 14.13
C LEU A 115 5.91 -5.72 13.77
N GLU A 116 6.47 -6.54 14.63
CA GLU A 116 7.81 -7.10 14.43
C GLU A 116 7.80 -8.18 13.36
N ARG A 117 6.81 -9.07 13.39
CA ARG A 117 6.69 -10.16 12.43
C ARG A 117 6.30 -9.67 11.04
N ASP A 118 5.23 -8.88 10.96
CA ASP A 118 4.58 -8.58 9.68
C ASP A 118 5.17 -7.35 9.00
N TYR A 119 5.75 -6.42 9.78
CA TYR A 119 6.28 -5.15 9.29
C TYR A 119 7.81 -5.05 9.36
N SER A 120 8.52 -6.12 9.76
CA SER A 120 9.99 -6.17 9.82
C SER A 120 10.67 -5.82 8.50
N ILE A 121 10.01 -6.10 7.39
CA ILE A 121 10.50 -5.74 6.05
C ILE A 121 10.75 -4.24 5.91
N PHE A 122 9.96 -3.41 6.58
CA PHE A 122 10.14 -1.96 6.51
C PHE A 122 11.37 -1.51 7.28
N SER A 123 11.73 -2.15 8.39
CA SER A 123 12.96 -1.85 9.09
C SER A 123 14.19 -2.20 8.24
N THR A 124 14.12 -3.29 7.46
CA THR A 124 15.17 -3.69 6.51
C THR A 124 15.26 -2.72 5.34
N LEU A 125 14.12 -2.25 4.80
CA LEU A 125 14.08 -1.36 3.64
C LEU A 125 14.46 0.08 3.98
N TYR A 126 14.12 0.55 5.18
CA TYR A 126 14.33 1.96 5.57
C TYR A 126 15.49 2.15 6.54
N GLY A 127 16.16 1.08 6.94
CA GLY A 127 17.14 1.07 8.00
C GLY A 127 16.50 1.34 9.36
N ASN A 128 17.29 1.29 10.42
CA ASN A 128 16.86 1.74 11.74
C ASN A 128 16.82 3.28 11.76
N GLY A 129 15.94 3.84 10.94
CA GLY A 129 15.67 5.26 10.95
C GLY A 129 15.25 5.65 12.36
N THR A 130 16.13 6.33 13.06
CA THR A 130 15.85 7.01 14.30
C THR A 130 14.50 7.69 14.17
N SER A 131 13.55 7.25 14.97
CA SER A 131 12.25 7.88 15.09
C SER A 131 12.44 9.34 15.51
N HIS A 132 12.42 10.25 14.57
CA HIS A 132 12.13 11.64 14.87
C HIS A 132 10.61 11.77 15.01
N ALA A 133 10.08 11.22 16.09
CA ALA A 133 8.89 11.75 16.69
C ALA A 133 9.32 13.03 17.43
N THR A 134 9.27 14.14 16.75
CA THR A 134 9.32 15.45 17.40
C THR A 134 7.90 15.77 17.87
N PRO A 135 7.73 16.29 19.11
CA PRO A 135 6.44 16.54 19.74
C PRO A 135 5.59 17.57 19.00
#